data_2a459a77287ccf44ff6768ec0377acc7
#
_entry.id   2a459a77287ccf44ff6768ec0377acc7
#
_cell.length_a   1.000
_cell.length_b   1.000
_cell.length_c   1.000
_cell.angle_alpha   90.00
_cell.angle_beta   90.00
_cell.angle_gamma   90.00
#
_symmetry.space_group_name_H-M   'P 1'
#
loop_
_entity.id
_entity.type
_entity.pdbx_description
1 polymer ?
#
loop_
_entity_poly.entity_id
_entity_poly.type
_entity_poly.pdbx_seq_one_letter_code
_entity_poly.pdbx_strand_id
1 'polypeptide(L)'
;MAEALGHTVTPLRGSLVPLEARECAVLQGLSLRNVALTVYENNKKIHSDFGEMLFTHFGVSGPLILSASAHMRHFDKKQYRLEIDLKPALDEQMLDKRLLSDFEKHANSDYCNVLGALLPQKMIDEFIDRSGIPPHEKVHEISEAIITSGGVKVGEIDPKTMASKKIGGLYFAGEIIDVDAYTGGYNLQIAWATGKAAGEAAADALLTQ
;
A
#
# COMPACT_ATOMS: atom_id res chain seq x y z
N MET A 1 44.18 14.18 13.67
CA MET A 1 44.72 14.13 15.04
C MET A 1 44.57 12.72 15.62
N ALA A 2 43.40 12.12 15.70
CA ALA A 2 43.25 10.75 16.22
C ALA A 2 44.03 9.69 15.44
N GLU A 3 43.99 9.72 14.09
CA GLU A 3 44.78 8.83 13.22
C GLU A 3 46.28 8.98 13.43
N ALA A 4 46.76 10.21 13.64
CA ALA A 4 48.19 10.49 13.90
C ALA A 4 48.63 9.92 15.27
N LEU A 5 47.71 9.60 16.13
CA LEU A 5 47.92 8.96 17.44
C LEU A 5 47.68 7.43 17.41
N GLY A 6 47.50 6.85 16.21
CA GLY A 6 47.35 5.40 16.03
C GLY A 6 45.91 4.88 16.17
N HIS A 7 44.89 5.73 16.24
CA HIS A 7 43.50 5.28 16.27
C HIS A 7 42.95 5.05 14.87
N THR A 8 42.16 4.00 14.72
CA THR A 8 41.40 3.78 13.48
C THR A 8 40.20 4.72 13.45
N VAL A 9 40.11 5.58 12.44
CA VAL A 9 38.97 6.44 12.19
C VAL A 9 38.10 5.83 11.10
N THR A 10 36.84 5.50 11.42
CA THR A 10 35.88 5.03 10.42
C THR A 10 35.46 6.18 9.49
N PRO A 11 35.12 5.91 8.20
CA PRO A 11 34.69 6.93 7.28
C PRO A 11 33.51 7.75 7.84
N LEU A 12 33.61 9.07 7.82
CA LEU A 12 32.55 9.96 8.24
C LEU A 12 31.43 9.92 7.21
N ARG A 13 30.19 9.88 7.70
CA ARG A 13 28.95 9.87 6.89
C ARG A 13 27.91 10.77 7.52
N GLY A 14 26.98 11.27 6.70
CA GLY A 14 25.81 11.95 7.19
C GLY A 14 24.97 11.01 8.06
N SER A 15 24.43 11.53 9.15
CA SER A 15 23.49 10.87 10.05
C SER A 15 22.44 11.87 10.48
N LEU A 16 21.24 11.41 10.85
CA LEU A 16 20.10 12.27 11.17
C LEU A 16 19.78 13.23 10.01
N VAL A 17 19.67 12.68 8.81
CA VAL A 17 19.42 13.42 7.57
C VAL A 17 17.99 13.18 7.06
N PRO A 18 17.38 14.17 6.39
CA PRO A 18 16.13 13.93 5.67
C PRO A 18 16.35 12.95 4.52
N LEU A 19 15.25 12.34 4.05
CA LEU A 19 15.28 11.36 2.98
C LEU A 19 14.59 11.91 1.72
N GLU A 20 15.21 11.69 0.57
CA GLU A 20 14.61 12.02 -0.71
C GLU A 20 13.59 10.96 -1.13
N ALA A 21 12.36 11.41 -1.47
CA ALA A 21 11.27 10.58 -1.95
C ALA A 21 10.38 11.46 -2.85
N ARG A 22 10.68 11.51 -4.13
CA ARG A 22 10.06 12.46 -5.08
C ARG A 22 8.55 12.29 -5.22
N GLU A 23 8.07 11.07 -5.12
CA GLU A 23 6.64 10.72 -5.13
C GLU A 23 5.85 11.33 -3.97
N CYS A 24 6.53 11.75 -2.91
CA CYS A 24 5.90 12.39 -1.75
C CYS A 24 5.76 13.92 -1.89
N ALA A 25 6.24 14.53 -2.97
CA ALA A 25 6.24 15.98 -3.15
C ALA A 25 4.83 16.59 -3.16
N VAL A 26 3.82 15.84 -3.61
CA VAL A 26 2.40 16.26 -3.59
C VAL A 26 1.90 16.52 -2.16
N LEU A 27 2.50 15.90 -1.16
CA LEU A 27 2.17 16.06 0.26
C LEU A 27 3.01 17.13 0.96
N GLN A 28 3.82 17.90 0.23
CA GLN A 28 4.68 18.96 0.79
C GLN A 28 3.98 19.80 1.84
N GLY A 29 4.60 19.97 3.00
CA GLY A 29 4.08 20.77 4.13
C GLY A 29 3.08 20.03 5.02
N LEU A 30 2.74 18.77 4.71
CA LEU A 30 1.95 17.94 5.60
C LEU A 30 2.84 17.41 6.72
N SER A 31 2.43 17.67 7.98
CA SER A 31 3.03 17.05 9.16
C SER A 31 2.11 15.94 9.66
N LEU A 32 2.67 14.78 9.92
CA LEU A 32 1.98 13.68 10.58
C LEU A 32 2.47 13.59 12.03
N ARG A 33 1.51 13.47 12.95
CA ARG A 33 1.77 13.29 14.38
C ARG A 33 1.19 11.96 14.86
N ASN A 34 1.84 11.39 15.85
CA ASN A 34 1.40 10.12 16.44
C ASN A 34 1.27 8.99 15.42
N VAL A 35 2.24 8.89 14.52
CA VAL A 35 2.33 7.82 13.53
C VAL A 35 3.46 6.87 13.90
N ALA A 36 3.34 5.61 13.49
CA ALA A 36 4.45 4.65 13.57
C ALA A 36 5.12 4.53 12.20
N LEU A 37 6.46 4.55 12.23
CA LEU A 37 7.30 4.34 11.06
C LEU A 37 7.99 2.99 11.18
N THR A 38 7.92 2.19 10.14
CA THR A 38 8.74 0.99 10.00
C THR A 38 9.65 1.11 8.78
N VAL A 39 10.94 0.85 8.97
CA VAL A 39 11.94 0.87 7.90
C VAL A 39 12.33 -0.56 7.53
N TYR A 40 12.26 -0.85 6.25
CA TYR A 40 12.72 -2.12 5.67
C TYR A 40 13.94 -1.89 4.81
N GLU A 41 14.91 -2.78 4.92
CA GLU A 41 16.09 -2.89 4.07
C GLU A 41 15.99 -4.22 3.31
N ASN A 42 15.88 -4.18 1.98
CA ASN A 42 15.71 -5.39 1.15
C ASN A 42 14.62 -6.34 1.70
N ASN A 43 13.46 -5.76 2.06
CA ASN A 43 12.29 -6.43 2.67
C ASN A 43 12.48 -6.95 4.12
N LYS A 44 13.63 -6.71 4.74
CA LYS A 44 13.84 -7.04 6.16
C LYS A 44 13.62 -5.80 7.02
N LYS A 45 12.76 -5.91 8.03
CA LYS A 45 12.55 -4.85 9.03
C LYS A 45 13.85 -4.61 9.80
N ILE A 46 14.33 -3.35 9.79
CA ILE A 46 15.57 -2.92 10.46
C ILE A 46 15.33 -1.90 11.56
N HIS A 47 14.24 -1.13 11.48
CA HIS A 47 13.92 -0.12 12.49
C HIS A 47 12.42 0.09 12.55
N SER A 48 11.91 0.45 13.71
CA SER A 48 10.53 0.90 13.89
C SER A 48 10.49 1.86 15.06
N ASP A 49 9.79 2.98 14.90
CA ASP A 49 9.66 3.99 15.94
C ASP A 49 8.32 4.72 15.80
N PHE A 50 7.94 5.49 16.82
CA PHE A 50 6.70 6.23 16.91
C PHE A 50 6.99 7.71 17.14
N GLY A 51 6.27 8.61 16.44
CA GLY A 51 6.51 10.04 16.59
C GLY A 51 5.87 10.90 15.52
N GLU A 52 6.62 11.95 15.15
CA GLU A 52 6.20 12.96 14.17
C GLU A 52 7.13 12.96 12.95
N MET A 53 6.55 13.22 11.79
CA MET A 53 7.28 13.40 10.53
C MET A 53 6.68 14.51 9.68
N LEU A 54 7.43 14.98 8.71
CA LEU A 54 7.07 16.07 7.81
C LEU A 54 7.34 15.67 6.37
N PHE A 55 6.39 15.94 5.48
CA PHE A 55 6.60 15.89 4.04
C PHE A 55 7.18 17.22 3.53
N THR A 56 8.24 17.13 2.75
CA THR A 56 8.93 18.27 2.14
C THR A 56 8.79 18.22 0.62
N HIS A 57 9.26 19.24 -0.08
CA HIS A 57 9.25 19.27 -1.54
C HIS A 57 10.19 18.23 -2.19
N PHE A 58 11.14 17.70 -1.47
CA PHE A 58 12.08 16.69 -1.96
C PHE A 58 11.85 15.28 -1.36
N GLY A 59 10.98 15.15 -0.35
CA GLY A 59 10.74 13.88 0.30
C GLY A 59 10.22 14.02 1.72
N VAL A 60 10.87 13.36 2.67
CA VAL A 60 10.40 13.28 4.06
C VAL A 60 11.48 13.71 5.07
N SER A 61 11.05 14.30 6.17
CA SER A 61 11.90 14.81 7.26
C SER A 61 11.15 14.72 8.60
N GLY A 62 11.67 15.40 9.61
CA GLY A 62 11.13 15.43 10.97
C GLY A 62 11.80 14.44 11.89
N PRO A 63 11.53 14.51 13.20
CA PRO A 63 12.28 13.75 14.22
C PRO A 63 12.32 12.25 13.94
N LEU A 64 11.18 11.67 13.56
CA LEU A 64 11.04 10.25 13.26
C LEU A 64 11.91 9.81 12.07
N ILE A 65 11.92 10.60 11.00
CA ILE A 65 12.73 10.31 9.79
C ILE A 65 14.22 10.51 10.07
N LEU A 66 14.58 11.58 10.77
CA LEU A 66 15.97 11.84 11.12
C LEU A 66 16.54 10.70 11.96
N SER A 67 15.82 10.24 12.98
CA SER A 67 16.21 9.08 13.79
C SER A 67 16.32 7.81 12.96
N ALA A 68 15.34 7.55 12.10
CA ALA A 68 15.35 6.38 11.22
C ALA A 68 16.55 6.36 10.26
N SER A 69 16.95 7.53 9.73
CA SER A 69 18.08 7.64 8.78
C SER A 69 19.40 7.21 9.39
N ALA A 70 19.58 7.28 10.71
CA ALA A 70 20.78 6.78 11.39
C ALA A 70 20.96 5.26 11.24
N HIS A 71 19.87 4.51 11.01
CA HIS A 71 19.87 3.07 10.79
C HIS A 71 20.00 2.69 9.32
N MET A 72 19.87 3.67 8.40
CA MET A 72 19.94 3.45 6.96
C MET A 72 21.35 3.73 6.45
N ARG A 73 21.98 2.69 5.94
CA ARG A 73 23.38 2.78 5.46
C ARG A 73 23.48 2.15 4.07
N HIS A 74 24.39 2.66 3.26
CA HIS A 74 24.64 2.09 1.93
C HIS A 74 23.48 2.27 0.94
N PHE A 75 22.95 3.47 0.83
CA PHE A 75 21.91 3.84 -0.14
C PHE A 75 22.28 3.52 -1.59
N ASP A 76 23.57 3.42 -1.88
CA ASP A 76 24.12 3.02 -3.19
C ASP A 76 23.92 1.53 -3.52
N LYS A 77 23.69 0.68 -2.51
CA LYS A 77 23.65 -0.79 -2.65
C LYS A 77 22.37 -1.43 -2.14
N LYS A 78 21.58 -0.72 -1.38
CA LYS A 78 20.42 -1.25 -0.67
C LYS A 78 19.17 -0.47 -1.01
N GLN A 79 18.06 -1.18 -1.10
CA GLN A 79 16.75 -0.59 -1.25
C GLN A 79 16.10 -0.45 0.13
N TYR A 80 15.52 0.73 0.35
CA TYR A 80 14.81 1.03 1.58
C TYR A 80 13.35 1.31 1.27
N ARG A 81 12.47 0.79 2.11
CA ARG A 81 11.04 1.03 2.08
C ARG A 81 10.62 1.53 3.46
N LEU A 82 9.87 2.62 3.47
CA LEU A 82 9.29 3.19 4.67
C LEU A 82 7.78 2.89 4.66
N GLU A 83 7.30 2.31 5.74
CA GLU A 83 5.88 2.13 5.98
C GLU A 83 5.45 3.03 7.13
N ILE A 84 4.39 3.80 6.89
CA ILE A 84 3.84 4.74 7.87
C ILE A 84 2.46 4.22 8.26
N ASP A 85 2.32 3.84 9.52
CA ASP A 85 1.02 3.55 10.11
C ASP A 85 0.44 4.84 10.67
N LEU A 86 -0.68 5.26 10.09
CA LEU A 86 -1.37 6.51 10.46
C LEU A 86 -2.23 6.38 11.72
N LYS A 87 -2.52 5.16 12.18
CA LYS A 87 -3.40 4.87 13.32
C LYS A 87 -2.84 3.74 14.20
N PRO A 88 -1.60 3.84 14.67
CA PRO A 88 -0.91 2.75 15.36
C PRO A 88 -1.54 2.32 16.70
N ALA A 89 -2.49 3.10 17.20
CA ALA A 89 -3.28 2.74 18.38
C ALA A 89 -4.43 1.75 18.08
N LEU A 90 -4.73 1.50 16.80
CA LEU A 90 -5.79 0.60 16.35
C LEU A 90 -5.15 -0.60 15.68
N ASP A 91 -5.47 -1.80 16.14
CA ASP A 91 -5.21 -3.00 15.36
C ASP A 91 -6.16 -3.09 14.15
N GLU A 92 -5.89 -4.02 13.24
CA GLU A 92 -6.65 -4.18 12.00
C GLU A 92 -8.15 -4.38 12.26
N GLN A 93 -8.51 -5.17 13.27
CA GLN A 93 -9.91 -5.45 13.61
C GLN A 93 -10.62 -4.21 14.21
N MET A 94 -9.91 -3.46 15.05
CA MET A 94 -10.44 -2.21 15.62
C MET A 94 -10.56 -1.13 14.56
N LEU A 95 -9.60 -1.07 13.63
CA LEU A 95 -9.66 -0.13 12.51
C LEU A 95 -10.85 -0.45 11.59
N ASP A 96 -11.04 -1.72 11.23
CA ASP A 96 -12.17 -2.16 10.43
C ASP A 96 -13.53 -1.79 11.06
N LYS A 97 -13.73 -2.14 12.33
CA LYS A 97 -14.93 -1.74 13.08
C LYS A 97 -15.15 -0.22 13.13
N ARG A 98 -14.05 0.53 13.25
CA ARG A 98 -14.13 1.99 13.26
C ARG A 98 -14.56 2.53 11.90
N LEU A 99 -13.98 2.01 10.81
CA LEU A 99 -14.33 2.38 9.45
C LEU A 99 -15.80 2.10 9.15
N LEU A 100 -16.27 0.89 9.45
CA LEU A 100 -17.69 0.51 9.29
C LEU A 100 -18.61 1.45 10.07
N SER A 101 -18.31 1.72 11.34
CA SER A 101 -19.11 2.64 12.16
C SER A 101 -19.13 4.08 11.62
N ASP A 102 -17.99 4.57 11.10
CA ASP A 102 -17.93 5.91 10.52
C ASP A 102 -18.68 5.97 9.19
N PHE A 103 -18.66 4.92 8.38
CA PHE A 103 -19.43 4.80 7.15
C PHE A 103 -20.95 4.73 7.41
N GLU A 104 -21.38 3.92 8.38
CA GLU A 104 -22.78 3.86 8.79
C GLU A 104 -23.33 5.23 9.23
N LYS A 105 -22.57 5.97 10.03
CA LYS A 105 -22.96 7.33 10.48
C LYS A 105 -23.08 8.33 9.35
N HIS A 106 -22.36 8.13 8.28
CA HIS A 106 -22.24 9.04 7.15
C HIS A 106 -22.73 8.43 5.83
N ALA A 107 -23.68 7.46 5.90
CA ALA A 107 -24.12 6.67 4.75
C ALA A 107 -24.54 7.51 3.53
N ASN A 108 -25.14 8.68 3.73
CA ASN A 108 -25.56 9.57 2.65
C ASN A 108 -24.51 10.62 2.24
N SER A 109 -23.32 10.54 2.80
CA SER A 109 -22.23 11.48 2.47
C SER A 109 -21.38 10.93 1.32
N ASP A 110 -20.77 11.84 0.58
CA ASP A 110 -19.81 11.49 -0.44
C ASP A 110 -18.54 10.90 0.21
N TYR A 111 -17.92 9.94 -0.43
CA TYR A 111 -16.75 9.22 0.08
C TYR A 111 -15.61 10.17 0.47
N CYS A 112 -15.31 11.18 -0.37
CA CYS A 112 -14.28 12.17 -0.06
C CYS A 112 -14.53 12.94 1.25
N ASN A 113 -15.80 13.18 1.60
CA ASN A 113 -16.17 13.90 2.82
C ASN A 113 -15.95 13.04 4.07
N VAL A 114 -16.24 11.75 3.98
CA VAL A 114 -16.05 10.82 5.11
C VAL A 114 -14.57 10.59 5.41
N LEU A 115 -13.73 10.56 4.39
CA LEU A 115 -12.28 10.44 4.54
C LEU A 115 -11.66 11.58 5.36
N GLY A 116 -12.30 12.76 5.40
CA GLY A 116 -11.85 13.90 6.20
C GLY A 116 -11.79 13.65 7.72
N ALA A 117 -12.56 12.69 8.23
CA ALA A 117 -12.49 12.24 9.62
C ALA A 117 -11.34 11.26 9.90
N LEU A 118 -10.79 10.64 8.85
CA LEU A 118 -9.82 9.54 8.92
C LEU A 118 -8.41 9.98 8.51
N LEU A 119 -8.32 10.81 7.49
CA LEU A 119 -7.09 11.23 6.85
C LEU A 119 -6.90 12.75 6.93
N PRO A 120 -5.66 13.24 6.97
CA PRO A 120 -5.36 14.64 6.73
C PRO A 120 -5.87 15.09 5.36
N GLN A 121 -6.43 16.29 5.26
CA GLN A 121 -7.05 16.81 4.04
C GLN A 121 -6.16 16.67 2.79
N LYS A 122 -4.87 16.94 2.91
CA LYS A 122 -3.92 16.82 1.80
C LYS A 122 -3.70 15.40 1.29
N MET A 123 -4.05 14.38 2.07
CA MET A 123 -3.91 12.98 1.66
C MET A 123 -5.14 12.45 0.94
N ILE A 124 -6.28 13.14 1.05
CA ILE A 124 -7.57 12.61 0.58
C ILE A 124 -7.55 12.43 -0.94
N ASP A 125 -7.12 13.44 -1.69
CA ASP A 125 -7.10 13.37 -3.16
C ASP A 125 -6.18 12.24 -3.65
N GLU A 126 -4.97 12.17 -3.11
CA GLU A 126 -4.01 11.11 -3.45
C GLU A 126 -4.51 9.71 -3.05
N PHE A 127 -5.23 9.62 -1.93
CA PHE A 127 -5.85 8.37 -1.47
C PHE A 127 -7.00 7.94 -2.40
N ILE A 128 -7.86 8.87 -2.81
CA ILE A 128 -8.98 8.64 -3.73
C ILE A 128 -8.44 8.15 -5.08
N ASP A 129 -7.45 8.84 -5.64
CA ASP A 129 -6.84 8.46 -6.91
C ASP A 129 -6.28 7.03 -6.90
N ARG A 130 -5.76 6.60 -5.75
CA ARG A 130 -5.21 5.24 -5.57
C ARG A 130 -6.26 4.20 -5.20
N SER A 131 -7.35 4.60 -4.55
CA SER A 131 -8.43 3.67 -4.16
C SER A 131 -9.26 3.20 -5.34
N GLY A 132 -9.30 3.98 -6.41
CA GLY A 132 -10.16 3.72 -7.57
C GLY A 132 -11.65 3.95 -7.31
N ILE A 133 -12.03 4.45 -6.13
CA ILE A 133 -13.41 4.78 -5.77
C ILE A 133 -13.70 6.22 -6.19
N PRO A 134 -14.78 6.50 -6.94
CA PRO A 134 -15.14 7.86 -7.31
C PRO A 134 -15.35 8.76 -6.07
N PRO A 135 -14.83 10.01 -6.06
CA PRO A 135 -14.87 10.88 -4.88
C PRO A 135 -16.27 11.22 -4.41
N HIS A 136 -17.23 11.22 -5.32
CA HIS A 136 -18.65 11.54 -5.06
C HIS A 136 -19.54 10.29 -4.93
N GLU A 137 -18.95 9.10 -4.90
CA GLU A 137 -19.67 7.87 -4.59
C GLU A 137 -20.28 7.98 -3.19
N LYS A 138 -21.52 7.53 -3.03
CA LYS A 138 -22.16 7.50 -1.72
C LYS A 138 -21.64 6.35 -0.90
N VAL A 139 -21.34 6.58 0.36
CA VAL A 139 -20.75 5.56 1.24
C VAL A 139 -21.66 4.34 1.39
N HIS A 140 -22.98 4.52 1.42
CA HIS A 140 -23.91 3.40 1.51
C HIS A 140 -23.87 2.50 0.26
N GLU A 141 -23.65 3.09 -0.93
CA GLU A 141 -23.50 2.35 -2.19
C GLU A 141 -22.25 1.47 -2.17
N ILE A 142 -21.17 1.98 -1.56
CA ILE A 142 -19.92 1.22 -1.37
C ILE A 142 -20.11 0.10 -0.35
N SER A 143 -20.74 0.40 0.80
CA SER A 143 -20.93 -0.57 1.89
C SER A 143 -21.96 -1.65 1.59
N GLU A 144 -22.88 -1.39 0.68
CA GLU A 144 -23.93 -2.35 0.24
C GLU A 144 -23.50 -3.16 -1.00
N ALA A 145 -22.34 -2.87 -1.57
CA ALA A 145 -21.82 -3.62 -2.70
C ALA A 145 -21.63 -5.11 -2.33
N ILE A 146 -22.35 -5.98 -3.00
CA ILE A 146 -22.24 -7.44 -2.83
C ILE A 146 -20.94 -7.94 -3.46
N ILE A 147 -20.46 -7.26 -4.50
CA ILE A 147 -19.22 -7.52 -5.22
C ILE A 147 -18.57 -6.19 -5.60
N THR A 148 -17.26 -6.19 -5.81
CA THR A 148 -16.55 -5.07 -6.43
C THR A 148 -16.48 -5.27 -7.94
N SER A 149 -16.66 -4.20 -8.71
CA SER A 149 -16.43 -4.18 -10.17
C SER A 149 -15.02 -3.72 -10.46
N GLY A 150 -14.42 -4.25 -11.54
CA GLY A 150 -13.05 -3.93 -11.93
C GLY A 150 -12.06 -5.03 -11.55
N GLY A 151 -10.84 -4.92 -12.07
CA GLY A 151 -9.79 -5.93 -11.84
C GLY A 151 -8.79 -6.02 -12.98
N VAL A 152 -8.13 -7.16 -13.10
CA VAL A 152 -7.22 -7.45 -14.21
C VAL A 152 -8.01 -7.60 -15.50
N LYS A 153 -7.69 -6.77 -16.52
CA LYS A 153 -8.39 -6.78 -17.81
C LYS A 153 -8.40 -8.16 -18.42
N VAL A 154 -9.57 -8.66 -18.78
CA VAL A 154 -9.78 -9.98 -19.41
C VAL A 154 -8.90 -10.17 -20.66
N GLY A 155 -8.68 -9.11 -21.45
CA GLY A 155 -7.81 -9.15 -22.63
C GLY A 155 -6.35 -9.50 -22.34
N GLU A 156 -5.90 -9.35 -21.11
CA GLU A 156 -4.53 -9.64 -20.64
C GLU A 156 -4.38 -11.06 -20.05
N ILE A 157 -5.48 -11.82 -20.03
CA ILE A 157 -5.52 -13.17 -19.48
C ILE A 157 -5.86 -14.14 -20.64
N ASP A 158 -5.24 -15.31 -20.64
CA ASP A 158 -5.61 -16.39 -21.55
C ASP A 158 -6.91 -17.04 -21.06
N PRO A 159 -7.98 -17.09 -21.85
CA PRO A 159 -9.30 -17.55 -21.38
C PRO A 159 -9.39 -19.07 -21.13
N LYS A 160 -8.41 -19.86 -21.61
CA LYS A 160 -8.39 -21.32 -21.40
C LYS A 160 -7.59 -21.72 -20.17
N THR A 161 -6.48 -21.04 -19.94
CA THR A 161 -5.51 -21.38 -18.91
C THR A 161 -5.52 -20.42 -17.72
N MET A 162 -6.22 -19.29 -17.85
CA MET A 162 -6.18 -18.19 -16.89
C MET A 162 -4.76 -17.62 -16.65
N ALA A 163 -3.82 -17.93 -17.54
CA ALA A 163 -2.45 -17.43 -17.46
C ALA A 163 -2.37 -15.95 -17.90
N SER A 164 -1.48 -15.23 -17.27
CA SER A 164 -1.10 -13.88 -17.72
C SER A 164 -0.44 -13.93 -19.09
N LYS A 165 -0.92 -13.11 -20.02
CA LYS A 165 -0.25 -12.90 -21.33
C LYS A 165 1.01 -12.04 -21.25
N LYS A 166 1.26 -11.42 -20.08
CA LYS A 166 2.39 -10.51 -19.86
C LYS A 166 3.52 -11.14 -19.04
N ILE A 167 3.19 -12.00 -18.11
CA ILE A 167 4.12 -12.56 -17.14
C ILE A 167 3.98 -14.08 -17.13
N GLY A 168 5.02 -14.78 -17.53
CA GLY A 168 5.05 -16.25 -17.49
C GLY A 168 4.96 -16.78 -16.04
N GLY A 169 4.19 -17.87 -15.86
CA GLY A 169 4.01 -18.50 -14.54
C GLY A 169 3.02 -17.80 -13.60
N LEU A 170 2.39 -16.69 -14.04
CA LEU A 170 1.34 -15.99 -13.27
C LEU A 170 -0.03 -16.37 -13.81
N TYR A 171 -0.94 -16.73 -12.91
CA TYR A 171 -2.33 -17.08 -13.21
C TYR A 171 -3.29 -16.24 -12.39
N PHE A 172 -4.50 -15.98 -12.91
CA PHE A 172 -5.54 -15.22 -12.25
C PHE A 172 -6.81 -16.04 -12.10
N ALA A 173 -7.52 -15.88 -10.97
CA ALA A 173 -8.77 -16.56 -10.72
C ALA A 173 -9.69 -15.76 -9.79
N GLY A 174 -11.00 -15.88 -9.96
CA GLY A 174 -11.99 -15.23 -9.11
C GLY A 174 -12.13 -13.75 -9.36
N GLU A 175 -12.51 -13.03 -8.33
CA GLU A 175 -12.89 -11.61 -8.39
C GLU A 175 -11.73 -10.64 -8.68
N ILE A 176 -10.50 -11.10 -8.74
CA ILE A 176 -9.38 -10.28 -9.22
C ILE A 176 -9.45 -9.99 -10.73
N ILE A 177 -10.25 -10.78 -11.47
CA ILE A 177 -10.46 -10.60 -12.90
C ILE A 177 -11.56 -9.57 -13.11
N ASP A 178 -11.38 -8.63 -14.03
CA ASP A 178 -12.37 -7.62 -14.40
C ASP A 178 -13.57 -8.27 -15.11
N VAL A 179 -14.33 -9.04 -14.34
CA VAL A 179 -15.57 -9.73 -14.75
C VAL A 179 -16.53 -9.77 -13.57
N ASP A 180 -17.68 -9.21 -13.76
CA ASP A 180 -18.80 -9.28 -12.83
C ASP A 180 -20.06 -9.79 -13.52
N ALA A 181 -20.87 -10.52 -12.78
CA ALA A 181 -22.13 -11.09 -13.25
C ALA A 181 -23.26 -10.74 -12.31
N TYR A 182 -24.49 -10.95 -12.78
CA TYR A 182 -25.68 -10.73 -11.96
C TYR A 182 -25.71 -11.56 -10.70
N THR A 183 -26.50 -11.11 -9.72
CA THR A 183 -26.78 -11.87 -8.50
C THR A 183 -27.40 -13.25 -8.81
N GLY A 184 -27.24 -14.21 -7.89
CA GLY A 184 -27.76 -15.57 -8.08
C GLY A 184 -26.69 -16.66 -8.21
N GLY A 185 -25.47 -16.38 -7.71
CA GLY A 185 -24.38 -17.35 -7.67
C GLY A 185 -23.47 -17.36 -8.90
N TYR A 186 -23.73 -16.53 -9.90
CA TYR A 186 -22.92 -16.48 -11.13
C TYR A 186 -21.47 -16.06 -10.87
N ASN A 187 -21.23 -15.11 -9.95
CA ASN A 187 -19.87 -14.71 -9.57
C ASN A 187 -19.10 -15.85 -8.88
N LEU A 188 -19.75 -16.65 -8.04
CA LEU A 188 -19.16 -17.86 -7.48
C LEU A 188 -18.85 -18.89 -8.56
N GLN A 189 -19.73 -19.04 -9.56
CA GLN A 189 -19.50 -19.94 -10.68
C GLN A 189 -18.27 -19.50 -11.50
N ILE A 190 -18.11 -18.20 -11.75
CA ILE A 190 -16.93 -17.62 -12.42
C ILE A 190 -15.68 -17.89 -11.58
N ALA A 191 -15.74 -17.66 -10.27
CA ALA A 191 -14.61 -17.88 -9.37
C ALA A 191 -14.17 -19.36 -9.37
N TRP A 192 -15.09 -20.29 -9.34
CA TRP A 192 -14.79 -21.74 -9.38
C TRP A 192 -14.26 -22.18 -10.73
N ALA A 193 -14.87 -21.70 -11.83
CA ALA A 193 -14.45 -22.07 -13.18
C ALA A 193 -13.04 -21.55 -13.48
N THR A 194 -12.77 -20.30 -13.17
CA THR A 194 -11.44 -19.69 -13.36
C THR A 194 -10.41 -20.29 -12.41
N GLY A 195 -10.77 -20.60 -11.16
CA GLY A 195 -9.90 -21.26 -10.20
C GLY A 195 -9.49 -22.65 -10.64
N LYS A 196 -10.45 -23.44 -11.18
CA LYS A 196 -10.16 -24.75 -11.75
C LYS A 196 -9.22 -24.64 -12.95
N ALA A 197 -9.53 -23.80 -13.93
CA ALA A 197 -8.71 -23.63 -15.12
C ALA A 197 -7.29 -23.16 -14.79
N ALA A 198 -7.15 -22.22 -13.88
CA ALA A 198 -5.84 -21.74 -13.43
C ALA A 198 -5.03 -22.84 -12.72
N GLY A 199 -5.68 -23.61 -11.86
CA GLY A 199 -5.05 -24.69 -11.10
C GLY A 199 -4.58 -25.85 -11.99
N GLU A 200 -5.41 -26.29 -12.93
CA GLU A 200 -5.07 -27.34 -13.90
C GLU A 200 -3.90 -26.89 -14.78
N ALA A 201 -3.96 -25.68 -15.34
CA ALA A 201 -2.90 -25.17 -16.19
C ALA A 201 -1.57 -24.95 -15.45
N ALA A 202 -1.61 -24.50 -14.19
CA ALA A 202 -0.42 -24.35 -13.37
C ALA A 202 0.23 -25.73 -13.05
N ALA A 203 -0.58 -26.73 -12.77
CA ALA A 203 -0.10 -28.11 -12.53
C ALA A 203 0.54 -28.71 -13.78
N ASP A 204 -0.12 -28.58 -14.93
CA ASP A 204 0.41 -29.09 -16.22
C ASP A 204 1.73 -28.40 -16.58
N ALA A 205 1.87 -27.11 -16.32
CA ALA A 205 3.11 -26.36 -16.56
C ALA A 205 4.28 -26.84 -15.68
N LEU A 206 4.02 -27.32 -14.47
CA LEU A 206 5.03 -27.89 -13.57
C LEU A 206 5.44 -29.31 -13.99
N LEU A 207 4.51 -30.10 -14.55
CA LEU A 207 4.78 -31.47 -14.99
C LEU A 207 5.55 -31.54 -16.32
N THR A 208 5.57 -30.43 -17.07
CA THR A 208 6.24 -30.33 -18.38
C THR A 208 7.61 -29.67 -18.34
N GLN A 209 8.08 -29.29 -17.14
CA GLN A 209 9.45 -28.82 -16.88
C GLN A 209 10.34 -29.97 -16.41
#